data_04ace6a2406f56bea55317873dbf628f
#
_entry.id   04ace6a2406f56bea55317873dbf628f
#
_cell.length_a   1.000
_cell.length_b   1.000
_cell.length_c   1.000
_cell.angle_alpha   90.00
_cell.angle_beta   90.00
_cell.angle_gamma   90.00
#
_symmetry.space_group_name_H-M   'P 1'
#
loop_
_entity.id
_entity.type
_entity.pdbx_description
1 polymer ?
#
loop_
_entity_poly.entity_id
_entity_poly.type
_entity_poly.pdbx_seq_one_letter_code
_entity_poly.pdbx_strand_id
1 'polypeptide(L)'
;MRCRVEVAPVLRTPDPEAEQVTQLLLDEPVTVTSEHDGWALIETAYGYPGWVEHHVLDEGAGELPQRSTGNPLEIARAYVGTPYEWGGLTTRGIDCSGLVHIAYRQVGVLIPRDSWQQEDVGVPVNEAELRSGNLVSYGSDSRADHGAFWLGDGRIFHATGRDGVRAVVEEFEPEFLAARRRKFFRIPTN
;
A
#
# COMPACT_ATOMS: atom_id res chain seq x y z
N MET A 1 -17.91 -6.79 -10.22
CA MET A 1 -17.88 -5.45 -10.88
C MET A 1 -16.44 -5.00 -11.02
N ARG A 2 -16.18 -3.86 -11.68
CA ARG A 2 -14.84 -3.27 -11.85
C ARG A 2 -14.91 -1.75 -11.68
N CYS A 3 -13.78 -1.14 -11.35
CA CYS A 3 -13.64 0.31 -11.36
C CYS A 3 -13.62 0.84 -12.80
N ARG A 4 -14.46 1.83 -13.12
CA ARG A 4 -14.58 2.45 -14.46
C ARG A 4 -13.85 3.78 -14.61
N VAL A 5 -13.31 4.31 -13.54
CA VAL A 5 -12.58 5.58 -13.50
C VAL A 5 -11.10 5.35 -13.23
N GLU A 6 -10.26 6.32 -13.59
CA GLU A 6 -8.81 6.19 -13.43
C GLU A 6 -8.41 5.86 -12.00
N VAL A 7 -9.00 6.58 -11.03
CA VAL A 7 -8.82 6.37 -9.59
C VAL A 7 -10.10 6.74 -8.88
N ALA A 8 -10.56 5.88 -7.97
CA ALA A 8 -11.67 6.16 -7.07
C ALA A 8 -11.23 6.00 -5.61
N PRO A 9 -11.56 6.94 -4.71
CA PRO A 9 -11.33 6.75 -3.28
C PRO A 9 -12.23 5.63 -2.75
N VAL A 10 -11.66 4.81 -1.90
CA VAL A 10 -12.40 3.85 -1.07
C VAL A 10 -12.45 4.40 0.34
N LEU A 11 -13.64 4.64 0.85
CA LEU A 11 -13.88 5.34 2.10
C LEU A 11 -14.28 4.36 3.22
N ARG A 12 -14.03 4.77 4.46
CA ARG A 12 -14.35 3.96 5.65
C ARG A 12 -15.86 3.79 5.86
N THR A 13 -16.64 4.83 5.53
CA THR A 13 -18.10 4.88 5.63
C THR A 13 -18.69 5.51 4.37
N PRO A 14 -19.99 5.31 4.06
CA PRO A 14 -20.64 5.91 2.89
C PRO A 14 -20.93 7.41 3.11
N ASP A 15 -19.88 8.19 3.20
CA ASP A 15 -19.90 9.63 3.44
C ASP A 15 -18.71 10.25 2.67
N PRO A 16 -18.92 11.27 1.81
CA PRO A 16 -17.86 11.89 1.03
C PRO A 16 -16.75 12.55 1.88
N GLU A 17 -17.03 12.89 3.16
CA GLU A 17 -16.06 13.46 4.11
C GLU A 17 -15.36 12.37 4.96
N ALA A 18 -15.70 11.09 4.74
CA ALA A 18 -15.08 9.99 5.48
C ALA A 18 -13.61 9.79 5.10
N GLU A 19 -12.88 9.15 6.00
CA GLU A 19 -11.48 8.79 5.78
C GLU A 19 -11.32 7.88 4.55
N GLN A 20 -10.45 8.29 3.61
CA GLN A 20 -9.97 7.42 2.57
C GLN A 20 -9.10 6.31 3.17
N VAL A 21 -9.45 5.06 2.95
CA VAL A 21 -8.71 3.91 3.47
C VAL A 21 -7.83 3.23 2.41
N THR A 22 -8.23 3.34 1.14
CA THR A 22 -7.46 2.91 -0.03
C THR A 22 -8.02 3.56 -1.29
N GLN A 23 -7.55 3.15 -2.46
CA GLN A 23 -8.06 3.58 -3.76
C GLN A 23 -8.35 2.35 -4.65
N LEU A 24 -9.33 2.46 -5.53
CA LEU A 24 -9.46 1.59 -6.69
C LEU A 24 -8.79 2.24 -7.89
N LEU A 25 -8.15 1.44 -8.71
CA LEU A 25 -7.59 1.85 -9.98
C LEU A 25 -8.46 1.35 -11.13
N LEU A 26 -8.34 1.99 -12.30
CA LEU A 26 -9.09 1.61 -13.50
C LEU A 26 -9.01 0.10 -13.77
N ASP A 27 -10.15 -0.48 -14.13
CA ASP A 27 -10.36 -1.91 -14.40
C ASP A 27 -10.15 -2.85 -13.19
N GLU A 28 -9.86 -2.33 -12.01
CA GLU A 28 -9.69 -3.16 -10.82
C GLU A 28 -10.98 -3.91 -10.47
N PRO A 29 -10.92 -5.26 -10.36
CA PRO A 29 -12.08 -6.06 -10.00
C PRO A 29 -12.45 -5.88 -8.53
N VAL A 30 -13.74 -5.79 -8.27
CA VAL A 30 -14.31 -5.72 -6.92
C VAL A 30 -15.52 -6.61 -6.76
N THR A 31 -15.74 -7.08 -5.55
CA THR A 31 -16.99 -7.73 -5.14
C THR A 31 -17.85 -6.71 -4.40
N VAL A 32 -19.06 -6.42 -4.90
CA VAL A 32 -20.03 -5.60 -4.16
C VAL A 32 -20.77 -6.51 -3.18
N THR A 33 -20.74 -6.15 -1.91
CA THR A 33 -21.34 -6.92 -0.82
C THR A 33 -22.63 -6.29 -0.27
N SER A 34 -22.80 -4.97 -0.46
CA SER A 34 -23.99 -4.23 -0.07
C SER A 34 -24.08 -2.92 -0.85
N GLU A 35 -25.31 -2.38 -0.97
CA GLU A 35 -25.56 -1.08 -1.58
C GLU A 35 -26.48 -0.26 -0.69
N HIS A 36 -26.23 1.06 -0.60
CA HIS A 36 -27.01 1.99 0.20
C HIS A 36 -26.87 3.42 -0.33
N ASP A 37 -27.99 4.07 -0.67
CA ASP A 37 -28.08 5.50 -1.03
C ASP A 37 -26.99 5.99 -2.03
N GLY A 38 -26.77 5.21 -3.11
CA GLY A 38 -25.79 5.55 -4.15
C GLY A 38 -24.37 5.16 -3.83
N TRP A 39 -24.14 4.47 -2.71
CA TRP A 39 -22.87 3.87 -2.30
C TRP A 39 -22.88 2.36 -2.43
N ALA A 40 -21.72 1.79 -2.71
CA ALA A 40 -21.48 0.35 -2.70
C ALA A 40 -20.41 0.01 -1.66
N LEU A 41 -20.73 -0.93 -0.75
CA LEU A 41 -19.72 -1.59 0.07
C LEU A 41 -19.05 -2.66 -0.79
N ILE A 42 -17.76 -2.51 -0.95
CA ILE A 42 -16.97 -3.41 -1.80
C ILE A 42 -15.92 -4.16 -1.00
N GLU A 43 -15.48 -5.27 -1.56
CA GLU A 43 -14.24 -5.94 -1.21
C GLU A 43 -13.33 -5.95 -2.44
N THR A 44 -12.10 -5.45 -2.28
CA THR A 44 -11.09 -5.42 -3.34
C THR A 44 -10.54 -6.82 -3.63
N ALA A 45 -9.79 -6.99 -4.72
CA ALA A 45 -9.13 -8.24 -5.08
C ALA A 45 -8.12 -8.76 -4.03
N TYR A 46 -7.67 -7.89 -3.14
CA TYR A 46 -6.77 -8.22 -2.03
C TYR A 46 -7.49 -8.29 -0.67
N GLY A 47 -8.83 -8.41 -0.68
CA GLY A 47 -9.63 -8.63 0.51
C GLY A 47 -9.82 -7.41 1.41
N TYR A 48 -9.67 -6.19 0.88
CA TYR A 48 -9.81 -4.96 1.66
C TYR A 48 -11.22 -4.37 1.49
N PRO A 49 -12.00 -4.20 2.58
CA PRO A 49 -13.36 -3.68 2.50
C PRO A 49 -13.37 -2.14 2.53
N GLY A 50 -14.40 -1.55 1.95
CA GLY A 50 -14.68 -0.12 2.05
C GLY A 50 -15.82 0.31 1.14
N TRP A 51 -16.16 1.59 1.23
CA TRP A 51 -17.27 2.18 0.49
C TRP A 51 -16.77 3.00 -0.69
N VAL A 52 -17.43 2.86 -1.82
CA VAL A 52 -17.24 3.70 -3.01
C VAL A 52 -18.59 4.24 -3.48
N GLU A 53 -18.58 5.38 -4.15
CA GLU A 53 -19.79 5.82 -4.85
C GLU A 53 -20.11 4.82 -5.98
N HIS A 54 -21.37 4.39 -6.07
CA HIS A 54 -21.78 3.35 -7.02
C HIS A 54 -21.45 3.72 -8.47
N HIS A 55 -21.50 5.00 -8.80
CA HIS A 55 -21.25 5.50 -10.17
C HIS A 55 -19.81 5.29 -10.66
N VAL A 56 -18.83 5.00 -9.76
CA VAL A 56 -17.45 4.69 -10.15
C VAL A 56 -17.26 3.23 -10.57
N LEU A 57 -18.31 2.42 -10.43
CA LEU A 57 -18.30 1.01 -10.79
C LEU A 57 -19.01 0.77 -12.14
N ASP A 58 -18.61 -0.31 -12.80
CA ASP A 58 -19.21 -0.81 -14.03
C ASP A 58 -19.33 -2.34 -13.97
N GLU A 59 -20.25 -2.88 -14.75
CA GLU A 59 -20.35 -4.34 -14.89
C GLU A 59 -19.15 -4.88 -15.66
N GLY A 60 -18.68 -6.05 -15.26
CA GLY A 60 -17.56 -6.74 -15.90
C GLY A 60 -16.63 -7.41 -14.89
N ALA A 61 -15.78 -8.28 -15.39
CA ALA A 61 -14.88 -9.07 -14.54
C ALA A 61 -13.73 -8.22 -13.95
N GLY A 62 -13.34 -7.15 -14.65
CA GLY A 62 -12.13 -6.41 -14.34
C GLY A 62 -10.85 -7.23 -14.55
N GLU A 63 -9.73 -6.56 -14.58
CA GLU A 63 -8.42 -7.19 -14.65
C GLU A 63 -7.43 -6.46 -13.74
N LEU A 64 -6.62 -7.22 -13.01
CA LEU A 64 -5.46 -6.64 -12.34
C LEU A 64 -4.39 -6.31 -13.38
N PRO A 65 -3.57 -5.26 -13.14
CA PRO A 65 -2.51 -4.90 -14.07
C PRO A 65 -1.59 -6.08 -14.34
N GLN A 66 -1.13 -6.17 -15.59
CA GLN A 66 -0.19 -7.22 -15.99
C GLN A 66 1.10 -7.14 -15.19
N ARG A 67 1.72 -8.30 -14.96
CA ARG A 67 2.97 -8.42 -14.21
C ARG A 67 4.11 -7.67 -14.91
N SER A 68 4.73 -6.75 -14.19
CA SER A 68 6.02 -6.18 -14.59
C SER A 68 7.13 -7.20 -14.35
N THR A 69 8.18 -7.14 -15.18
CA THR A 69 9.45 -7.81 -14.89
C THR A 69 10.27 -6.90 -13.97
N GLY A 70 10.77 -7.42 -12.87
CA GLY A 70 11.59 -6.65 -11.92
C GLY A 70 11.32 -7.06 -10.48
N ASN A 71 11.99 -6.40 -9.55
CA ASN A 71 11.71 -6.59 -8.13
C ASN A 71 10.85 -5.45 -7.57
N PRO A 72 10.11 -5.67 -6.47
CA PRO A 72 9.24 -4.64 -5.90
C PRO A 72 9.94 -3.32 -5.56
N LEU A 73 11.19 -3.35 -5.10
CA LEU A 73 11.94 -2.14 -4.79
C LEU A 73 12.22 -1.30 -6.05
N GLU A 74 12.53 -1.92 -7.19
CA GLU A 74 12.73 -1.21 -8.45
C GLU A 74 11.44 -0.54 -8.92
N ILE A 75 10.31 -1.23 -8.78
CA ILE A 75 9.00 -0.65 -9.07
C ILE A 75 8.71 0.53 -8.12
N ALA A 76 8.97 0.37 -6.81
CA ALA A 76 8.77 1.41 -5.83
C ALA A 76 9.60 2.67 -6.13
N ARG A 77 10.81 2.53 -6.68
CA ARG A 77 11.68 3.66 -7.04
C ARG A 77 11.08 4.61 -8.08
N ALA A 78 10.14 4.15 -8.91
CA ALA A 78 9.41 5.01 -9.84
C ALA A 78 8.51 6.04 -9.12
N TYR A 79 8.24 5.85 -7.84
CA TYR A 79 7.42 6.73 -7.01
C TYR A 79 8.23 7.78 -6.23
N VAL A 80 9.57 7.85 -6.39
CA VAL A 80 10.39 8.85 -5.69
C VAL A 80 9.85 10.26 -5.92
N GLY A 81 9.71 11.04 -4.84
CA GLY A 81 9.16 12.40 -4.89
C GLY A 81 7.62 12.48 -4.94
N THR A 82 6.91 11.35 -5.08
CA THR A 82 5.44 11.34 -5.01
C THR A 82 4.98 11.89 -3.66
N PRO A 83 4.00 12.83 -3.63
CA PRO A 83 3.46 13.35 -2.39
C PRO A 83 2.88 12.26 -1.48
N TYR A 84 3.01 12.45 -0.17
CA TYR A 84 2.35 11.56 0.79
C TYR A 84 0.84 11.85 0.83
N GLU A 85 0.05 10.82 0.59
CA GLU A 85 -1.41 10.83 0.68
C GLU A 85 -1.88 9.60 1.44
N TRP A 86 -2.58 9.79 2.55
CA TRP A 86 -3.16 8.68 3.30
C TRP A 86 -4.16 7.89 2.45
N GLY A 87 -4.04 6.58 2.43
CA GLY A 87 -4.86 5.71 1.59
C GLY A 87 -4.48 5.71 0.10
N GLY A 88 -3.50 6.52 -0.34
CA GLY A 88 -3.10 6.66 -1.74
C GLY A 88 -2.38 5.44 -2.32
N LEU A 89 -2.55 5.23 -3.64
CA LEU A 89 -1.93 4.14 -4.42
C LEU A 89 -1.31 4.61 -5.74
N THR A 90 -1.21 5.93 -5.99
CA THR A 90 -0.82 6.46 -7.29
C THR A 90 0.40 7.39 -7.20
N THR A 91 0.95 7.77 -8.36
CA THR A 91 1.99 8.81 -8.45
C THR A 91 1.49 10.22 -8.14
N ARG A 92 0.18 10.41 -7.96
CA ARG A 92 -0.41 11.67 -7.48
C ARG A 92 -0.39 11.77 -5.96
N GLY A 93 -0.42 10.64 -5.27
CA GLY A 93 -0.34 10.53 -3.82
C GLY A 93 -0.26 9.07 -3.40
N ILE A 94 0.57 8.78 -2.40
CA ILE A 94 0.79 7.43 -1.90
C ILE A 94 1.17 7.45 -0.42
N ASP A 95 0.72 6.44 0.35
CA ASP A 95 1.19 6.24 1.72
C ASP A 95 2.25 5.13 1.83
N CYS A 96 2.76 4.90 3.02
CA CYS A 96 3.87 3.96 3.27
C CYS A 96 3.52 2.52 2.88
N SER A 97 2.39 2.00 3.33
CA SER A 97 1.94 0.64 3.01
C SER A 97 1.40 0.53 1.59
N GLY A 98 0.83 1.61 1.04
CA GLY A 98 0.41 1.71 -0.35
C GLY A 98 1.58 1.59 -1.32
N LEU A 99 2.72 2.21 -1.00
CA LEU A 99 3.95 2.07 -1.80
C LEU A 99 4.44 0.62 -1.86
N VAL A 100 4.45 -0.07 -0.71
CA VAL A 100 4.80 -1.50 -0.66
C VAL A 100 3.77 -2.32 -1.41
N HIS A 101 2.46 -2.10 -1.14
CA HIS A 101 1.36 -2.80 -1.78
C HIS A 101 1.42 -2.72 -3.31
N ILE A 102 1.52 -1.50 -3.87
CA ILE A 102 1.50 -1.31 -5.32
C ILE A 102 2.75 -1.88 -5.98
N ALA A 103 3.91 -1.82 -5.33
CA ALA A 103 5.15 -2.37 -5.83
C ALA A 103 5.07 -3.90 -5.98
N TYR A 104 4.55 -4.60 -4.97
CA TYR A 104 4.34 -6.05 -5.04
C TYR A 104 3.23 -6.42 -6.03
N ARG A 105 2.13 -5.68 -6.04
CA ARG A 105 1.02 -5.90 -6.97
C ARG A 105 1.47 -5.81 -8.44
N GLN A 106 2.33 -4.86 -8.78
CA GLN A 106 2.85 -4.71 -10.14
C GLN A 106 3.75 -5.87 -10.59
N VAL A 107 4.37 -6.58 -9.68
CA VAL A 107 5.09 -7.83 -10.00
C VAL A 107 4.20 -9.08 -9.87
N GLY A 108 2.89 -8.89 -9.71
CA GLY A 108 1.87 -9.95 -9.67
C GLY A 108 1.74 -10.67 -8.33
N VAL A 109 2.19 -10.04 -7.24
CA VAL A 109 2.03 -10.55 -5.87
C VAL A 109 1.05 -9.66 -5.13
N LEU A 110 -0.17 -10.16 -4.88
CA LEU A 110 -1.16 -9.46 -4.08
C LEU A 110 -0.83 -9.64 -2.61
N ILE A 111 -0.56 -8.52 -1.94
CA ILE A 111 -0.31 -8.46 -0.49
C ILE A 111 -1.38 -7.60 0.19
N PRO A 112 -1.56 -7.72 1.50
CA PRO A 112 -2.49 -6.86 2.22
C PRO A 112 -2.17 -5.37 2.09
N ARG A 113 -3.17 -4.52 2.34
CA ARG A 113 -3.07 -3.06 2.18
C ARG A 113 -2.30 -2.38 3.31
N ASP A 114 -2.55 -2.78 4.56
CA ASP A 114 -2.03 -2.09 5.73
C ASP A 114 -0.68 -2.65 6.20
N SER A 115 0.17 -1.79 6.75
CA SER A 115 1.52 -2.16 7.19
C SER A 115 1.55 -3.28 8.23
N TRP A 116 0.58 -3.31 9.16
CA TRP A 116 0.48 -4.39 10.15
C TRP A 116 0.11 -5.73 9.52
N GLN A 117 -0.78 -5.74 8.52
CA GLN A 117 -1.13 -6.95 7.77
C GLN A 117 0.04 -7.44 6.91
N GLN A 118 0.80 -6.50 6.32
CA GLN A 118 2.01 -6.83 5.56
C GLN A 118 3.08 -7.45 6.46
N GLU A 119 3.22 -6.93 7.70
CA GLU A 119 4.09 -7.52 8.71
C GLU A 119 3.67 -8.95 9.06
N ASP A 120 2.36 -9.19 9.20
CA ASP A 120 1.80 -10.49 9.60
C ASP A 120 2.03 -11.58 8.54
N VAL A 121 1.88 -11.25 7.26
CA VAL A 121 2.12 -12.21 6.16
C VAL A 121 3.59 -12.34 5.79
N GLY A 122 4.44 -11.46 6.31
CA GLY A 122 5.86 -11.41 6.02
C GLY A 122 6.65 -12.49 6.77
N VAL A 123 7.58 -13.13 6.08
CA VAL A 123 8.55 -14.06 6.69
C VAL A 123 9.65 -13.26 7.36
N PRO A 124 9.91 -13.43 8.67
CA PRO A 124 10.97 -12.72 9.38
C PRO A 124 12.35 -12.94 8.75
N VAL A 125 13.17 -11.90 8.79
CA VAL A 125 14.58 -11.94 8.33
C VAL A 125 15.47 -11.49 9.48
N ASN A 126 16.54 -12.25 9.76
CA ASN A 126 17.53 -11.85 10.75
C ASN A 126 18.43 -10.75 10.19
N GLU A 127 18.98 -9.89 11.05
CA GLU A 127 19.86 -8.79 10.63
C GLU A 127 21.05 -9.26 9.79
N ALA A 128 21.63 -10.43 10.11
CA ALA A 128 22.76 -11.00 9.36
C ALA A 128 22.36 -11.43 7.91
N GLU A 129 21.08 -11.63 7.65
CA GLU A 129 20.52 -12.04 6.35
C GLU A 129 19.85 -10.89 5.60
N LEU A 130 19.83 -9.69 6.21
CA LEU A 130 19.20 -8.51 5.60
C LEU A 130 19.84 -8.17 4.26
N ARG A 131 18.98 -7.92 3.30
CA ARG A 131 19.37 -7.50 1.94
C ARG A 131 18.50 -6.32 1.49
N SER A 132 19.04 -5.55 0.58
CA SER A 132 18.26 -4.53 -0.11
C SER A 132 16.98 -5.13 -0.74
N GLY A 133 15.85 -4.47 -0.54
CA GLY A 133 14.53 -4.95 -0.93
C GLY A 133 13.77 -5.73 0.15
N ASN A 134 14.42 -6.11 1.26
CA ASN A 134 13.66 -6.55 2.43
C ASN A 134 12.83 -5.40 3.00
N LEU A 135 11.82 -5.72 3.77
CA LEU A 135 10.94 -4.75 4.39
C LEU A 135 11.29 -4.59 5.87
N VAL A 136 11.01 -3.41 6.38
CA VAL A 136 11.08 -3.11 7.81
C VAL A 136 9.79 -2.46 8.25
N SER A 137 9.25 -2.93 9.38
CA SER A 137 8.05 -2.37 10.01
C SER A 137 8.41 -1.58 11.26
N TYR A 138 7.61 -0.54 11.51
CA TYR A 138 7.70 0.33 12.67
C TYR A 138 6.34 0.49 13.31
N GLY A 139 6.29 0.75 14.60
CA GLY A 139 5.02 0.93 15.28
C GLY A 139 5.13 0.90 16.80
N SER A 140 3.99 0.64 17.43
CA SER A 140 3.90 0.37 18.87
C SER A 140 4.07 -1.12 19.16
N ASP A 141 4.07 -1.52 20.43
CA ASP A 141 4.13 -2.95 20.82
C ASP A 141 2.92 -3.74 20.27
N SER A 142 1.79 -3.08 20.04
CA SER A 142 0.57 -3.75 19.59
C SER A 142 0.56 -4.06 18.09
N ARG A 143 1.02 -3.12 17.24
CA ARG A 143 1.00 -3.30 15.78
C ARG A 143 1.92 -2.34 15.04
N ALA A 144 2.25 -2.70 13.80
CA ALA A 144 2.90 -1.80 12.86
C ALA A 144 1.94 -0.70 12.38
N ASP A 145 2.43 0.52 12.25
CA ASP A 145 1.74 1.67 11.68
C ASP A 145 2.54 2.33 10.54
N HIS A 146 3.73 1.82 10.27
CA HIS A 146 4.57 2.29 9.18
C HIS A 146 5.41 1.13 8.61
N GLY A 147 5.76 1.24 7.32
CA GLY A 147 6.59 0.26 6.60
C GLY A 147 7.53 0.94 5.62
N ALA A 148 8.67 0.31 5.37
CA ALA A 148 9.66 0.78 4.42
C ALA A 148 10.38 -0.40 3.74
N PHE A 149 10.98 -0.13 2.57
CA PHE A 149 12.00 -1.00 2.00
C PHE A 149 13.35 -0.70 2.66
N TRP A 150 14.03 -1.74 3.10
CA TRP A 150 15.41 -1.66 3.55
C TRP A 150 16.35 -1.62 2.35
N LEU A 151 17.32 -0.71 2.36
CA LEU A 151 18.28 -0.56 1.27
C LEU A 151 19.68 -1.09 1.59
N GLY A 152 19.96 -1.35 2.86
CA GLY A 152 21.30 -1.61 3.39
C GLY A 152 21.91 -0.37 4.05
N ASP A 153 22.96 -0.57 4.83
CA ASP A 153 23.78 0.49 5.46
C ASP A 153 22.95 1.54 6.23
N GLY A 154 21.88 1.09 6.91
CA GLY A 154 21.00 1.97 7.67
C GLY A 154 20.13 2.89 6.84
N ARG A 155 19.90 2.59 5.56
CA ARG A 155 19.05 3.39 4.66
C ARG A 155 17.73 2.70 4.38
N ILE A 156 16.69 3.50 4.23
CA ILE A 156 15.32 3.06 3.92
C ILE A 156 14.76 3.83 2.74
N PHE A 157 13.78 3.22 2.07
CA PHE A 157 12.98 3.83 1.01
C PHE A 157 11.51 3.71 1.38
N HIS A 158 10.83 4.84 1.56
CA HIS A 158 9.46 4.85 2.05
C HIS A 158 8.68 6.12 1.66
N ALA A 159 7.35 6.06 1.76
CA ALA A 159 6.51 7.26 1.75
C ALA A 159 6.33 7.74 3.20
N THR A 160 6.61 9.01 3.47
CA THR A 160 6.48 9.59 4.81
C THR A 160 5.60 10.84 4.83
N GLY A 161 4.67 10.88 5.80
CA GLY A 161 3.86 12.08 6.08
C GLY A 161 4.53 13.09 7.01
N ARG A 162 5.82 12.90 7.35
CA ARG A 162 6.58 13.76 8.26
C ARG A 162 6.62 15.20 7.74
N ASP A 163 6.39 16.14 8.62
CA ASP A 163 6.48 17.57 8.30
C ASP A 163 7.84 17.94 7.70
N GLY A 164 7.81 18.78 6.68
CA GLY A 164 8.99 19.19 5.92
C GLY A 164 9.45 18.21 4.85
N VAL A 165 8.91 16.98 4.79
CA VAL A 165 9.22 15.98 3.74
C VAL A 165 7.98 15.62 2.94
N ARG A 166 6.97 15.00 3.54
CA ARG A 166 5.66 14.58 2.97
C ARG A 166 5.73 14.00 1.57
N ALA A 167 6.61 13.04 1.36
CA ALA A 167 6.84 12.43 0.04
C ALA A 167 7.45 11.03 0.15
N VAL A 168 7.59 10.36 -0.99
CA VAL A 168 8.41 9.15 -1.13
C VAL A 168 9.87 9.56 -1.22
N VAL A 169 10.68 9.06 -0.29
CA VAL A 169 12.10 9.42 -0.15
C VAL A 169 12.98 8.21 0.11
N GLU A 170 14.26 8.37 -0.22
CA GLU A 170 15.36 7.54 0.26
C GLU A 170 16.15 8.35 1.28
N GLU A 171 16.29 7.84 2.49
CA GLU A 171 17.02 8.51 3.56
C GLU A 171 17.71 7.52 4.50
N PHE A 172 18.63 8.00 5.34
CA PHE A 172 19.06 7.22 6.48
C PHE A 172 17.88 7.05 7.42
N GLU A 173 17.77 5.85 8.01
CA GLU A 173 16.69 5.55 8.95
C GLU A 173 16.70 6.56 10.10
N PRO A 174 15.63 7.39 10.21
CA PRO A 174 15.55 8.38 11.29
C PRO A 174 15.53 7.73 12.67
N GLU A 175 16.17 8.34 13.66
CA GLU A 175 16.24 7.81 15.04
C GLU A 175 14.85 7.50 15.63
N PHE A 176 13.85 8.35 15.36
CA PHE A 176 12.49 8.11 15.86
C PHE A 176 11.83 6.89 15.23
N LEU A 177 12.17 6.49 14.00
CA LEU A 177 11.74 5.24 13.40
C LEU A 177 12.55 4.07 13.95
N ALA A 178 13.87 4.19 14.01
CA ALA A 178 14.75 3.16 14.57
C ALA A 178 14.34 2.75 16.00
N ALA A 179 13.93 3.73 16.83
CA ALA A 179 13.42 3.48 18.18
C ALA A 179 12.08 2.73 18.22
N ARG A 180 11.35 2.68 17.11
CA ARG A 180 10.05 2.01 16.96
C ARG A 180 10.11 0.81 16.02
N ARG A 181 11.33 0.38 15.64
CA ARG A 181 11.51 -0.76 14.73
C ARG A 181 10.96 -2.04 15.37
N ARG A 182 10.12 -2.74 14.62
CA ARG A 182 9.47 -3.96 15.08
C ARG A 182 10.10 -5.21 14.48
N LYS A 183 10.22 -5.25 13.15
CA LYS A 183 10.58 -6.47 12.45
C LYS A 183 11.19 -6.17 11.09
N PHE A 184 12.22 -6.93 10.75
CA PHE A 184 12.64 -7.08 9.35
C PHE A 184 11.97 -8.33 8.77
N PHE A 185 11.49 -8.23 7.56
CA PHE A 185 10.78 -9.33 6.90
C PHE A 185 10.88 -9.26 5.38
N ARG A 186 10.49 -10.32 4.74
CA ARG A 186 10.33 -10.39 3.28
C ARG A 186 8.97 -10.98 2.94
N ILE A 187 8.39 -10.52 1.84
CA ILE A 187 7.23 -11.18 1.23
C ILE A 187 7.75 -12.23 0.24
N PRO A 188 7.31 -13.49 0.34
CA PRO A 188 7.68 -14.50 -0.65
C PRO A 188 7.14 -14.11 -2.04
N THR A 189 8.03 -14.06 -3.03
CA THR A 189 7.66 -13.94 -4.45
C THR A 189 7.90 -15.31 -5.08
N ASN A 190 6.84 -15.96 -5.52
CA ASN A 190 6.93 -17.26 -6.22
C ASN A 190 7.53 -17.11 -7.62
#